data_356fdd94c732625ebf6feb3682db4adb
#
_entry.id   356fdd94c732625ebf6feb3682db4adb
#
_cell.length_a   1.000
_cell.length_b   1.000
_cell.length_c   1.000
_cell.angle_alpha   90.00
_cell.angle_beta   90.00
_cell.angle_gamma   90.00
#
_symmetry.space_group_name_H-M   'P 1'
#
loop_
_entity.id
_entity.type
_entity.pdbx_description
1 polymer ?
#
loop_
_entity_poly.entity_id
_entity_poly.type
_entity_poly.pdbx_seq_one_letter_code
_entity_poly.pdbx_strand_id
1 'polypeptide(L)'
;DVYKRQGVYKGALYENFVAEAFVKQGLGLFYYKKDNSTLEEDFFVRTRDELIPVEVKSNNDRSKSLTALIKNENYSDIKHGIKLGDFNVGYANGIYTFPYFCAFMMKAYLKSLD
;
A
#
# COMPACT_ATOMS: atom_id res chain seq x y z
N ASP A 1 26.89 -0.50 -5.31
CA ASP A 1 27.04 0.51 -4.28
C ASP A 1 26.40 0.08 -2.96
N VAL A 2 27.15 0.19 -1.88
CA VAL A 2 26.75 -0.24 -0.54
C VAL A 2 25.47 0.50 -0.10
N TYR A 3 25.36 1.78 -0.37
CA TYR A 3 24.21 2.57 0.03
C TYR A 3 22.94 2.18 -0.72
N LYS A 4 23.05 1.87 -1.99
CA LYS A 4 21.90 1.37 -2.77
C LYS A 4 21.45 0.00 -2.27
N ARG A 5 22.38 -0.88 -1.93
CA ARG A 5 22.08 -2.20 -1.36
C ARG A 5 21.36 -2.07 -0.03
N GLN A 6 21.81 -1.16 0.83
CA GLN A 6 21.19 -0.92 2.12
C GLN A 6 19.76 -0.37 1.95
N GLY A 7 19.55 0.55 1.01
CA GLY A 7 18.23 1.10 0.73
C GLY A 7 17.25 0.06 0.22
N VAL A 8 17.68 -0.79 -0.73
CA VAL A 8 16.85 -1.88 -1.27
C VAL A 8 16.54 -2.90 -0.18
N TYR A 9 17.51 -3.29 0.61
CA TYR A 9 17.33 -4.23 1.71
C TYR A 9 16.35 -3.70 2.75
N LYS A 10 16.49 -2.43 3.13
CA LYS A 10 15.60 -1.77 4.09
C LYS A 10 14.16 -1.73 3.56
N GLY A 11 13.98 -1.41 2.29
CA GLY A 11 12.66 -1.40 1.67
C GLY A 11 12.00 -2.77 1.69
N ALA A 12 12.75 -3.82 1.38
CA ALA A 12 12.24 -5.19 1.41
C ALA A 12 11.84 -5.61 2.83
N LEU A 13 12.61 -5.21 3.84
CA LEU A 13 12.27 -5.50 5.24
C LEU A 13 10.98 -4.82 5.66
N TYR A 14 10.78 -3.56 5.31
CA TYR A 14 9.55 -2.82 5.64
C TYR A 14 8.34 -3.41 4.93
N GLU A 15 8.49 -3.78 3.66
CA GLU A 15 7.43 -4.42 2.90
C GLU A 15 7.01 -5.75 3.55
N ASN A 16 7.98 -6.59 3.94
CA ASN A 16 7.71 -7.85 4.62
C ASN A 16 7.03 -7.62 5.97
N PHE A 17 7.49 -6.63 6.72
CA PHE A 17 6.91 -6.26 8.00
C PHE A 17 5.43 -5.90 7.86
N VAL A 18 5.11 -5.05 6.90
CA VAL A 18 3.75 -4.61 6.63
C VAL A 18 2.88 -5.79 6.20
N ALA A 19 3.37 -6.61 5.28
CA ALA A 19 2.64 -7.78 4.80
C ALA A 19 2.33 -8.75 5.95
N GLU A 20 3.30 -9.05 6.82
CA GLU A 20 3.08 -9.88 7.99
C GLU A 20 2.03 -9.29 8.93
N ALA A 21 2.11 -7.99 9.18
CA ALA A 21 1.15 -7.31 10.05
C ALA A 21 -0.27 -7.45 9.52
N PHE A 22 -0.45 -7.34 8.21
CA PHE A 22 -1.76 -7.49 7.57
C PHE A 22 -2.25 -8.92 7.67
N VAL A 23 -1.40 -9.90 7.39
CA VAL A 23 -1.76 -11.32 7.47
C VAL A 23 -2.17 -11.70 8.89
N LYS A 24 -1.44 -11.23 9.90
CA LYS A 24 -1.76 -11.50 11.31
C LYS A 24 -3.11 -10.92 11.73
N GLN A 25 -3.56 -9.87 11.08
CA GLN A 25 -4.88 -9.29 11.31
C GLN A 25 -6.00 -10.03 10.56
N GLY A 26 -5.66 -11.01 9.74
CA GLY A 26 -6.63 -11.75 8.93
C GLY A 26 -7.08 -11.02 7.68
N LEU A 27 -6.31 -10.04 7.23
CA LEU A 27 -6.60 -9.33 5.98
C LEU A 27 -6.11 -10.17 4.80
N GLY A 28 -6.95 -10.31 3.78
CA GLY A 28 -6.56 -11.00 2.56
C GLY A 28 -5.61 -10.13 1.74
N LEU A 29 -4.42 -10.65 1.49
CA LEU A 29 -3.44 -9.99 0.64
C LEU A 29 -3.44 -10.61 -0.74
N PHE A 30 -3.36 -9.75 -1.74
CA PHE A 30 -3.28 -10.16 -3.13
C PHE A 30 -2.05 -9.51 -3.75
N TYR A 31 -1.20 -10.34 -4.36
CA TYR A 31 -0.07 -9.88 -5.16
C TYR A 31 -0.46 -9.95 -6.62
N TYR A 32 -0.29 -8.87 -7.34
CA TYR A 32 -0.59 -8.83 -8.75
C TYR A 32 0.69 -8.59 -9.53
N LYS A 33 1.14 -9.62 -10.23
CA LYS A 33 2.24 -9.50 -11.19
C LYS A 33 1.71 -9.89 -12.56
N LYS A 34 1.60 -8.90 -13.42
CA LYS A 34 1.27 -9.13 -14.82
C LYS A 34 2.52 -8.83 -15.64
N ASP A 35 2.92 -9.74 -16.50
CA ASP A 35 4.01 -9.50 -17.42
C ASP A 35 3.71 -8.25 -18.24
N ASN A 36 4.67 -7.34 -18.34
CA ASN A 36 4.53 -6.04 -19.00
C ASN A 36 3.59 -5.07 -18.29
N SER A 37 3.27 -5.30 -17.04
CA SER A 37 2.47 -4.38 -16.25
C SER A 37 3.33 -3.24 -15.71
N THR A 38 2.80 -2.01 -15.77
CA THR A 38 3.40 -0.85 -15.12
C THR A 38 2.92 -0.67 -13.68
N LEU A 39 2.15 -1.63 -13.17
CA LEU A 39 1.65 -1.61 -11.79
C LEU A 39 2.79 -1.96 -10.84
N GLU A 40 3.17 -0.99 -10.02
CA GLU A 40 4.29 -1.11 -9.09
C GLU A 40 3.85 -1.16 -7.63
N GLU A 41 2.60 -1.47 -7.38
CA GLU A 41 2.09 -1.60 -6.03
C GLU A 41 2.62 -2.86 -5.37
N ASP A 42 2.96 -2.75 -4.07
CA ASP A 42 3.51 -3.86 -3.33
C ASP A 42 2.49 -4.99 -3.14
N PHE A 43 1.26 -4.64 -2.82
CA PHE A 43 0.16 -5.62 -2.71
C PHE A 43 -1.18 -4.91 -2.66
N PHE A 44 -2.26 -5.71 -2.71
CA PHE A 44 -3.64 -5.24 -2.64
C PHE A 44 -4.35 -5.88 -1.46
N VAL A 45 -5.28 -5.15 -0.87
CA VAL A 45 -6.17 -5.64 0.17
C VAL A 45 -7.61 -5.52 -0.32
N ARG A 46 -8.40 -6.57 -0.14
CA ARG A 46 -9.80 -6.57 -0.53
C ARG A 46 -10.69 -6.28 0.67
N THR A 47 -11.51 -5.24 0.57
CA THR A 47 -12.60 -5.00 1.51
C THR A 47 -13.91 -5.42 0.84
N ARG A 48 -15.03 -5.23 1.52
CA ARG A 48 -16.35 -5.57 0.99
C ARG A 48 -16.62 -4.88 -0.35
N ASP A 49 -16.30 -3.60 -0.46
CA ASP A 49 -16.69 -2.77 -1.58
C ASP A 49 -15.52 -2.30 -2.46
N GLU A 50 -14.30 -2.51 -2.02
CA GLU A 50 -13.13 -1.96 -2.70
C GLU A 50 -11.98 -2.94 -2.77
N LEU A 51 -11.18 -2.78 -3.80
CA LEU A 51 -9.84 -3.33 -3.88
C LEU A 51 -8.87 -2.18 -3.61
N ILE A 52 -8.06 -2.29 -2.57
CA ILE A 52 -7.21 -1.20 -2.10
C ILE A 52 -5.75 -1.53 -2.35
N PRO A 53 -5.09 -0.83 -3.28
CA PRO A 53 -3.64 -0.97 -3.47
C PRO A 53 -2.89 -0.38 -2.28
N VAL A 54 -1.86 -1.10 -1.84
CA VAL A 54 -1.01 -0.68 -0.72
C VAL A 54 0.41 -0.53 -1.23
N GLU A 55 0.99 0.62 -0.95
CA GLU A 55 2.37 0.94 -1.29
C GLU A 55 3.16 1.18 -0.02
N VAL A 56 4.30 0.50 0.11
CA VAL A 56 5.22 0.67 1.24
C VAL A 56 6.42 1.45 0.73
N LYS A 57 6.68 2.62 1.32
CA LYS A 57 7.77 3.49 0.87
C LYS A 57 8.71 3.87 1.99
N SER A 58 9.99 3.89 1.66
CA SER A 58 11.03 4.34 2.59
C SER A 58 11.25 5.86 2.53
N ASN A 59 10.67 6.55 1.54
CA ASN A 59 10.78 8.00 1.38
C ASN A 59 9.42 8.61 1.00
N ASN A 60 9.34 9.93 1.05
CA ASN A 60 8.07 10.64 0.78
C ASN A 60 7.95 11.10 -0.69
N ASP A 61 8.25 10.21 -1.62
CA ASP A 61 8.07 10.49 -3.04
C ASP A 61 6.59 10.46 -3.43
N ARG A 62 6.26 11.10 -4.55
CA ARG A 62 4.91 11.10 -5.09
C ARG A 62 4.48 9.68 -5.47
N SER A 63 3.27 9.32 -5.12
CA SER A 63 2.69 8.01 -5.43
C SER A 63 1.98 8.06 -6.79
N LYS A 64 2.77 8.17 -7.86
CA LYS A 64 2.23 8.28 -9.22
C LYS A 64 1.42 7.06 -9.63
N SER A 65 1.90 5.87 -9.29
CA SER A 65 1.20 4.64 -9.67
C SER A 65 -0.11 4.46 -8.91
N LEU A 66 -0.15 4.79 -7.62
CA LEU A 66 -1.40 4.80 -6.86
C LEU A 66 -2.41 5.77 -7.44
N THR A 67 -1.97 6.99 -7.75
CA THR A 67 -2.83 8.01 -8.35
C THR A 67 -3.39 7.55 -9.69
N ALA A 68 -2.55 6.95 -10.52
CA ALA A 68 -2.96 6.44 -11.83
C ALA A 68 -4.01 5.33 -11.70
N LEU A 69 -3.84 4.40 -10.74
CA LEU A 69 -4.81 3.33 -10.51
C LEU A 69 -6.17 3.87 -10.06
N ILE A 70 -6.17 4.82 -9.14
CA ILE A 70 -7.41 5.41 -8.60
C ILE A 70 -8.18 6.14 -9.71
N LYS A 71 -7.47 6.78 -10.61
CA LYS A 71 -8.09 7.53 -11.73
C LYS A 71 -8.47 6.66 -12.92
N ASN A 72 -8.03 5.41 -12.96
CA ASN A 72 -8.25 4.55 -14.10
C ASN A 72 -9.68 4.01 -14.11
N GLU A 73 -10.44 4.37 -15.13
CA GLU A 73 -11.83 3.96 -15.28
C GLU A 73 -12.02 2.46 -15.48
N ASN A 74 -10.97 1.76 -15.92
CA ASN A 74 -11.00 0.30 -16.09
C ASN A 74 -11.00 -0.46 -14.75
N TYR A 75 -10.66 0.22 -13.66
CA TYR A 75 -10.59 -0.38 -12.32
C TYR A 75 -11.53 0.37 -11.37
N SER A 76 -12.82 0.25 -11.64
CA SER A 76 -13.85 1.00 -10.91
C SER A 76 -13.98 0.62 -9.43
N ASP A 77 -13.47 -0.55 -9.03
CA ASP A 77 -13.46 -0.97 -7.64
C ASP A 77 -12.23 -0.47 -6.86
N ILE A 78 -11.29 0.19 -7.54
CA ILE A 78 -10.15 0.85 -6.90
C ILE A 78 -10.49 2.34 -6.74
N LYS A 79 -10.92 2.71 -5.53
CA LYS A 79 -11.34 4.08 -5.21
C LYS A 79 -10.35 4.81 -4.33
N HIS A 80 -9.59 4.07 -3.54
CA HIS A 80 -8.63 4.59 -2.58
C HIS A 80 -7.35 3.77 -2.60
N GLY A 81 -6.26 4.39 -2.15
CA GLY A 81 -4.99 3.71 -1.95
C GLY A 81 -4.48 3.94 -0.54
N ILE A 82 -3.60 3.08 -0.10
CA ILE A 82 -2.92 3.21 1.19
C ILE A 82 -1.42 3.30 0.95
N LYS A 83 -0.79 4.25 1.59
CA LYS A 83 0.65 4.45 1.55
C LYS A 83 1.20 4.37 2.96
N LEU A 84 2.09 3.42 3.21
CA LEU A 84 2.73 3.21 4.51
C LEU A 84 4.20 3.56 4.41
N GLY A 85 4.69 4.29 5.38
CA GLY A 85 6.07 4.72 5.35
C GLY A 85 6.44 5.54 6.57
N ASP A 86 7.49 6.34 6.41
CA ASP A 86 7.94 7.26 7.45
C ASP A 86 7.18 8.58 7.29
N PHE A 87 5.87 8.52 7.50
CA PHE A 87 4.94 9.63 7.30
C PHE A 87 4.07 9.85 8.51
N ASN A 88 3.48 11.04 8.58
CA ASN A 88 2.37 11.28 9.50
C ASN A 88 1.06 10.79 8.86
N VAL A 89 0.04 10.62 9.67
CA VAL A 89 -1.31 10.26 9.20
C VAL A 89 -1.84 11.39 8.32
N GLY A 90 -2.35 11.05 7.14
CA GLY A 90 -2.91 12.04 6.22
C GLY A 90 -3.82 11.42 5.18
N TYR A 91 -4.52 12.29 4.45
CA TYR A 91 -5.37 11.91 3.34
C TYR A 91 -5.36 13.01 2.29
N ALA A 92 -5.08 12.63 1.06
CA ALA A 92 -5.13 13.55 -0.08
C ALA A 92 -5.36 12.77 -1.37
N ASN A 93 -6.27 13.25 -2.20
CA ASN A 93 -6.52 12.72 -3.55
C ASN A 93 -6.82 11.21 -3.57
N GLY A 94 -7.57 10.72 -2.57
CA GLY A 94 -7.93 9.31 -2.48
C GLY A 94 -6.86 8.43 -1.85
N ILE A 95 -5.75 8.99 -1.40
CA ILE A 95 -4.64 8.23 -0.81
C ILE A 95 -4.56 8.53 0.67
N TYR A 96 -4.65 7.46 1.49
CA TYR A 96 -4.43 7.52 2.93
C TYR A 96 -2.96 7.23 3.21
N THR A 97 -2.31 8.10 3.95
CA THR A 97 -0.91 7.91 4.37
C THR A 97 -0.85 7.60 5.85
N PHE A 98 -0.03 6.62 6.22
CA PHE A 98 0.14 6.19 7.60
C PHE A 98 1.60 5.87 7.90
N PRO A 99 2.04 6.08 9.17
CA PRO A 99 3.31 5.52 9.61
C PRO A 99 3.31 3.99 9.51
N TYR A 100 4.48 3.39 9.39
CA TYR A 100 4.64 1.93 9.31
C TYR A 100 3.93 1.20 10.44
N PHE A 101 4.02 1.70 11.68
CA PHE A 101 3.44 1.01 12.83
C PHE A 101 1.91 0.92 12.77
N CYS A 102 1.27 1.77 11.97
CA CYS A 102 -0.17 1.71 11.78
C CYS A 102 -0.61 0.47 11.00
N ALA A 103 0.33 -0.26 10.37
CA ALA A 103 0.02 -1.50 9.68
C ALA A 103 -0.71 -2.50 10.60
N PHE A 104 -0.40 -2.50 11.91
CA PHE A 104 -1.04 -3.37 12.88
C PHE A 104 -2.50 -3.01 13.17
N MET A 105 -2.93 -1.82 12.79
CA MET A 105 -4.28 -1.31 13.06
C MET A 105 -5.15 -1.24 11.80
N MET A 106 -4.65 -1.73 10.68
CA MET A 106 -5.35 -1.58 9.39
C MET A 106 -6.70 -2.27 9.36
N LYS A 107 -6.86 -3.43 9.99
CA LYS A 107 -8.13 -4.13 10.03
C LYS A 107 -9.23 -3.28 10.68
N ALA A 108 -8.91 -2.69 11.84
CA ALA A 108 -9.86 -1.83 12.54
C ALA A 108 -10.19 -0.58 11.72
N TYR A 109 -9.18 0.00 11.08
CA TYR A 109 -9.37 1.19 10.24
C TYR A 109 -10.25 0.86 9.03
N LEU A 110 -9.95 -0.21 8.31
CA LEU A 110 -10.72 -0.61 7.12
C LEU A 110 -12.18 -0.94 7.47
N LYS A 111 -12.44 -1.52 8.65
CA LYS A 111 -13.80 -1.73 9.13
C LYS A 111 -14.55 -0.43 9.37
N SER A 112 -13.84 0.62 9.78
CA SER A 112 -14.49 1.92 10.05
C SER A 112 -14.94 2.62 8.76
N LEU A 113 -14.44 2.19 7.60
CA LEU A 113 -14.83 2.74 6.31
C LEU A 113 -16.09 2.07 5.73
N ASP A 114 -16.49 0.94 6.27
CA ASP A 114 -17.67 0.19 5.78
C ASP A 114 -18.99 0.81 6.26
#